data_0d1e519d8192cc300793317020eecbd9
#
_entry.id   0d1e519d8192cc300793317020eecbd9
#
_cell.length_a   1.000
_cell.length_b   1.000
_cell.length_c   1.000
_cell.angle_alpha   90.00
_cell.angle_beta   90.00
_cell.angle_gamma   90.00
#
_symmetry.space_group_name_H-M   'P 1'
#
loop_
_entity.id
_entity.type
_entity.pdbx_description
1 polymer ?
#
loop_
_entity_poly.entity_id
_entity_poly.type
_entity_poly.pdbx_seq_one_letter_code
_entity_poly.pdbx_strand_id
1 'polypeptide(L)'
;MIQSKKDYKYYVECDLKAHALTSVSFYDYWWRDCLRFQLRLRKIEYLHNVKQNNLLCRIYLFILELINHFLATRLGFSIPKNVFGPGLCIVHYGTIVVSPLSKIGAWCRIHPSTSVGEYNGAPQCGDFVYIGPGAKLYGNITIGNNVAIGANAVVNKSFGSNITIVGIPAKIISNNGAKENNIYPSSTI
;
A
#
# COMPACT_ATOMS: atom_id res chain seq x y z
N MET A 1 -1.39 -6.20 10.62
CA MET A 1 -2.74 -5.62 10.81
C MET A 1 -2.78 -4.87 12.15
N ILE A 2 -3.40 -3.69 12.18
CA ILE A 2 -3.50 -2.85 13.39
C ILE A 2 -4.46 -3.50 14.39
N GLN A 3 -3.96 -3.86 15.59
CA GLN A 3 -4.74 -4.51 16.66
C GLN A 3 -4.69 -3.73 17.98
N SER A 4 -3.93 -2.65 18.03
CA SER A 4 -3.80 -1.80 19.23
C SER A 4 -3.56 -0.34 18.87
N LYS A 5 -3.68 0.56 19.88
CA LYS A 5 -3.28 1.97 19.71
C LYS A 5 -1.77 2.10 19.45
N LYS A 6 -0.96 1.16 19.98
CA LYS A 6 0.49 1.12 19.75
C LYS A 6 0.78 0.80 18.28
N ASP A 7 0.11 -0.23 17.73
CA ASP A 7 0.25 -0.58 16.31
C ASP A 7 -0.17 0.55 15.39
N TYR A 8 -1.29 1.22 15.71
CA TYR A 8 -1.76 2.36 14.93
C TYR A 8 -0.69 3.47 14.84
N LYS A 9 -0.08 3.83 15.99
CA LYS A 9 0.99 4.82 16.01
C LYS A 9 2.20 4.36 15.18
N TYR A 10 2.60 3.10 15.34
CA TYR A 10 3.71 2.50 14.61
C TYR A 10 3.46 2.52 13.08
N TYR A 11 2.26 2.13 12.63
CA TYR A 11 1.91 2.16 11.21
C TYR A 11 1.98 3.56 10.63
N VAL A 12 1.41 4.55 11.34
CA VAL A 12 1.47 5.96 10.92
C VAL A 12 2.90 6.48 10.84
N GLU A 13 3.73 6.17 11.84
CA GLU A 13 5.14 6.56 11.86
C GLU A 13 5.92 5.95 10.68
N CYS A 14 5.73 4.66 10.40
CA CYS A 14 6.36 4.00 9.27
C CYS A 14 5.88 4.59 7.93
N ASP A 15 4.58 4.85 7.80
CA ASP A 15 4.01 5.47 6.60
C ASP A 15 4.59 6.87 6.35
N LEU A 16 4.76 7.68 7.40
CA LEU A 16 5.41 8.99 7.28
C LEU A 16 6.87 8.88 6.84
N LYS A 17 7.64 7.96 7.45
CA LYS A 17 9.03 7.69 7.05
C LYS A 17 9.11 7.27 5.58
N ALA A 18 8.17 6.46 5.09
CA ALA A 18 8.12 6.05 3.69
C ALA A 18 7.88 7.23 2.71
N HIS A 19 7.28 8.32 3.21
CA HIS A 19 7.14 9.61 2.50
C HIS A 19 8.27 10.61 2.79
N ALA A 20 9.35 10.20 3.48
CA ALA A 20 10.43 11.05 3.96
C ALA A 20 9.96 12.20 4.89
N LEU A 21 8.94 11.92 5.72
CA LEU A 21 8.38 12.86 6.69
C LEU A 21 8.61 12.37 8.12
N THR A 22 8.82 13.29 9.04
CA THR A 22 8.90 13.02 10.49
C THR A 22 7.60 13.36 11.21
N SER A 23 6.83 14.28 10.65
CA SER A 23 5.53 14.72 11.18
C SER A 23 4.64 15.22 10.06
N VAL A 24 3.36 15.40 10.35
CA VAL A 24 2.37 15.93 9.40
C VAL A 24 2.11 17.39 9.77
N SER A 25 2.50 18.33 8.91
CA SER A 25 2.11 19.72 9.05
C SER A 25 0.66 19.93 8.58
N PHE A 26 0.06 21.08 8.94
CA PHE A 26 -1.24 21.48 8.42
C PHE A 26 -1.23 21.51 6.88
N TYR A 27 -0.16 22.03 6.29
CA TYR A 27 0.03 22.07 4.84
C TYR A 27 0.07 20.66 4.25
N ASP A 28 0.89 19.74 4.78
CA ASP A 28 0.98 18.37 4.28
C ASP A 28 -0.39 17.66 4.29
N TYR A 29 -1.17 17.84 5.35
CA TYR A 29 -2.49 17.23 5.47
C TYR A 29 -3.47 17.72 4.40
N TRP A 30 -3.45 19.01 4.05
CA TRP A 30 -4.41 19.58 3.11
C TRP A 30 -3.99 19.49 1.65
N TRP A 31 -2.68 19.54 1.35
CA TRP A 31 -2.19 19.57 -0.02
C TRP A 31 -1.65 18.24 -0.53
N ARG A 32 -1.38 17.26 0.34
CA ARG A 32 -0.96 15.91 -0.06
C ARG A 32 -2.12 14.94 0.02
N ASP A 33 -2.99 14.92 -1.00
CA ASP A 33 -4.20 14.11 -1.02
C ASP A 33 -3.95 12.62 -0.81
N CYS A 34 -2.89 12.05 -1.39
CA CYS A 34 -2.52 10.64 -1.19
C CYS A 34 -2.16 10.34 0.27
N LEU A 35 -1.39 11.21 0.91
CA LEU A 35 -1.04 11.07 2.32
C LEU A 35 -2.28 11.20 3.20
N ARG A 36 -3.15 12.18 2.92
CA ARG A 36 -4.42 12.35 3.66
C ARG A 36 -5.31 11.13 3.57
N PHE A 37 -5.47 10.54 2.35
CA PHE A 37 -6.18 9.29 2.17
C PHE A 37 -5.58 8.18 3.02
N GLN A 38 -4.27 8.00 2.95
CA GLN A 38 -3.54 6.93 3.64
C GLN A 38 -3.65 7.06 5.18
N LEU A 39 -3.48 8.25 5.74
CA LEU A 39 -3.64 8.49 7.18
C LEU A 39 -5.07 8.20 7.66
N ARG A 40 -6.09 8.54 6.84
CA ARG A 40 -7.48 8.18 7.13
C ARG A 40 -7.70 6.68 7.02
N LEU A 41 -7.12 6.00 6.04
CA LEU A 41 -7.17 4.54 5.92
C LEU A 41 -6.64 3.88 7.20
N ARG A 42 -5.47 4.30 7.72
CA ARG A 42 -4.92 3.79 8.99
C ARG A 42 -5.83 4.06 10.19
N LYS A 43 -6.47 5.22 10.23
CA LYS A 43 -7.44 5.54 11.28
C LYS A 43 -8.69 4.67 11.20
N ILE A 44 -9.19 4.43 10.00
CA ILE A 44 -10.30 3.52 9.70
C ILE A 44 -9.97 2.10 10.14
N GLU A 45 -8.79 1.58 9.77
CA GLU A 45 -8.30 0.25 10.19
C GLU A 45 -8.25 0.12 11.73
N TYR A 46 -7.72 1.13 12.42
CA TYR A 46 -7.68 1.15 13.88
C TYR A 46 -9.07 1.13 14.52
N LEU A 47 -9.97 2.00 14.07
CA LEU A 47 -11.34 2.07 14.61
C LEU A 47 -12.11 0.78 14.32
N HIS A 48 -11.97 0.26 13.10
CA HIS A 48 -12.62 -0.97 12.67
C HIS A 48 -12.13 -2.19 13.47
N ASN A 49 -10.82 -2.33 13.67
CA ASN A 49 -10.25 -3.52 14.30
C ASN A 49 -10.30 -3.48 15.83
N VAL A 50 -10.30 -2.29 16.46
CA VAL A 50 -10.06 -2.14 17.91
C VAL A 50 -11.21 -1.49 18.66
N LYS A 51 -12.04 -0.68 18.02
CA LYS A 51 -13.04 0.19 18.70
C LYS A 51 -14.49 -0.13 18.36
N GLN A 52 -14.80 -1.28 17.80
CA GLN A 52 -16.16 -1.66 17.37
C GLN A 52 -17.21 -1.73 18.51
N ASN A 53 -16.79 -1.94 19.75
CA ASN A 53 -17.71 -2.06 20.89
C ASN A 53 -18.28 -0.73 21.40
N ASN A 54 -17.79 0.41 20.90
CA ASN A 54 -18.26 1.74 21.31
C ASN A 54 -19.12 2.37 20.21
N LEU A 55 -20.37 2.70 20.54
CA LEU A 55 -21.34 3.27 19.59
C LEU A 55 -20.84 4.58 18.96
N LEU A 56 -20.27 5.48 19.75
CA LEU A 56 -19.73 6.75 19.24
C LEU A 56 -18.58 6.52 18.28
N CYS A 57 -17.71 5.52 18.57
CA CYS A 57 -16.64 5.13 17.66
C CYS A 57 -17.18 4.53 16.36
N ARG A 58 -18.29 3.79 16.40
CA ARG A 58 -18.91 3.24 15.18
C ARG A 58 -19.51 4.34 14.30
N ILE A 59 -20.18 5.32 14.90
CA ILE A 59 -20.73 6.48 14.17
C ILE A 59 -19.56 7.26 13.53
N TYR A 60 -18.52 7.54 14.31
CA TYR A 60 -17.33 8.23 13.80
C TYR A 60 -16.63 7.44 12.68
N LEU A 61 -16.52 6.11 12.81
CA LEU A 61 -15.99 5.23 11.77
C LEU A 61 -16.79 5.36 10.48
N PHE A 62 -18.12 5.27 10.55
CA PHE A 62 -18.99 5.40 9.38
C PHE A 62 -18.81 6.74 8.66
N ILE A 63 -18.78 7.85 9.40
CA ILE A 63 -18.54 9.18 8.84
C ILE A 63 -17.15 9.24 8.17
N LEU A 64 -16.13 8.71 8.84
CA LEU A 64 -14.77 8.72 8.32
C LEU A 64 -14.62 7.84 7.06
N GLU A 65 -15.28 6.67 7.02
CA GLU A 65 -15.34 5.82 5.83
C GLU A 65 -16.01 6.54 4.66
N LEU A 66 -17.14 7.22 4.92
CA LEU A 66 -17.85 7.99 3.90
C LEU A 66 -16.95 9.11 3.31
N ILE A 67 -16.33 9.91 4.18
CA ILE A 67 -15.43 10.99 3.76
C ILE A 67 -14.22 10.43 2.98
N ASN A 68 -13.67 9.30 3.44
CA ASN A 68 -12.53 8.67 2.78
C ASN A 68 -12.93 8.02 1.44
N HIS A 69 -14.16 7.51 1.33
CA HIS A 69 -14.71 6.99 0.08
C HIS A 69 -14.79 8.08 -1.00
N PHE A 70 -15.31 9.26 -0.69
CA PHE A 70 -15.33 10.38 -1.64
C PHE A 70 -13.93 10.80 -2.07
N LEU A 71 -12.99 10.86 -1.12
CA LEU A 71 -11.60 11.16 -1.45
C LEU A 71 -10.98 10.06 -2.33
N ALA A 72 -11.20 8.78 -2.00
CA ALA A 72 -10.73 7.64 -2.78
C ALA A 72 -11.23 7.67 -4.22
N THR A 73 -12.54 7.90 -4.40
CA THR A 73 -13.17 8.00 -5.72
C THR A 73 -12.55 9.14 -6.53
N ARG A 74 -12.34 10.30 -5.92
CA ARG A 74 -11.69 11.44 -6.57
C ARG A 74 -10.25 11.15 -6.99
N LEU A 75 -9.51 10.40 -6.17
CA LEU A 75 -8.11 10.01 -6.45
C LEU A 75 -7.98 8.81 -7.40
N GLY A 76 -9.07 8.10 -7.67
CA GLY A 76 -9.08 6.86 -8.45
C GLY A 76 -8.63 5.64 -7.65
N PHE A 77 -8.81 5.64 -6.33
CA PHE A 77 -8.37 4.55 -5.44
C PHE A 77 -9.51 3.59 -5.10
N SER A 78 -9.23 2.29 -5.27
CA SER A 78 -9.99 1.19 -4.70
C SER A 78 -9.04 0.36 -3.83
N ILE A 79 -8.76 0.86 -2.62
CA ILE A 79 -7.79 0.28 -1.68
C ILE A 79 -8.55 -0.14 -0.42
N PRO A 80 -8.70 -1.46 -0.17
CA PRO A 80 -9.40 -1.98 1.00
C PRO A 80 -8.60 -1.84 2.29
N LYS A 81 -9.31 -1.94 3.41
CA LYS A 81 -8.72 -2.03 4.76
C LYS A 81 -7.90 -3.31 4.94
N ASN A 82 -6.88 -3.25 5.78
CA ASN A 82 -6.10 -4.41 6.25
C ASN A 82 -5.36 -5.20 5.16
N VAL A 83 -5.06 -4.57 4.05
CA VAL A 83 -4.30 -5.18 2.94
C VAL A 83 -2.80 -4.89 3.08
N PHE A 84 -2.45 -3.65 3.40
CA PHE A 84 -1.05 -3.21 3.45
C PHE A 84 -0.46 -3.22 4.86
N GLY A 85 0.77 -3.71 4.99
CA GLY A 85 1.62 -3.58 6.18
C GLY A 85 2.01 -2.12 6.47
N PRO A 86 2.81 -1.87 7.54
CA PRO A 86 3.32 -0.55 7.87
C PRO A 86 4.31 -0.04 6.80
N GLY A 87 4.43 1.27 6.64
CA GLY A 87 5.35 1.86 5.67
C GLY A 87 4.80 1.88 4.24
N LEU A 88 3.48 1.91 4.07
CA LEU A 88 2.87 2.14 2.77
C LEU A 88 3.26 3.52 2.23
N CYS A 89 3.63 3.58 0.97
CA CYS A 89 3.86 4.83 0.23
C CYS A 89 3.05 4.84 -1.07
N ILE A 90 1.94 5.55 -1.08
CA ILE A 90 1.19 5.85 -2.31
C ILE A 90 1.78 7.13 -2.91
N VAL A 91 2.50 6.99 -4.03
CA VAL A 91 3.36 8.06 -4.54
C VAL A 91 2.57 9.20 -5.17
N HIS A 92 1.58 8.88 -6.00
CA HIS A 92 0.75 9.84 -6.73
C HIS A 92 -0.70 9.36 -6.81
N TYR A 93 -1.62 10.30 -7.07
CA TYR A 93 -2.99 9.97 -7.40
C TYR A 93 -3.10 9.39 -8.83
N GLY A 94 -4.19 8.72 -9.10
CA GLY A 94 -4.46 7.97 -10.32
C GLY A 94 -4.98 6.59 -9.99
N THR A 95 -5.44 5.83 -10.97
CA THR A 95 -6.11 4.56 -10.71
C THR A 95 -5.21 3.55 -9.98
N ILE A 96 -5.60 3.19 -8.75
CA ILE A 96 -4.98 2.09 -7.99
C ILE A 96 -6.12 1.19 -7.49
N VAL A 97 -6.13 -0.05 -7.96
CA VAL A 97 -7.15 -1.06 -7.59
C VAL A 97 -6.47 -2.23 -6.91
N VAL A 98 -6.94 -2.56 -5.71
CA VAL A 98 -6.37 -3.66 -4.92
C VAL A 98 -7.49 -4.57 -4.42
N SER A 99 -7.35 -5.88 -4.60
CA SER A 99 -8.29 -6.87 -4.08
C SER A 99 -8.24 -6.93 -2.54
N PRO A 100 -9.40 -7.05 -1.85
CA PRO A 100 -9.45 -7.23 -0.40
C PRO A 100 -8.83 -8.54 0.08
N LEU A 101 -8.66 -9.53 -0.78
CA LEU A 101 -8.03 -10.81 -0.48
C LEU A 101 -6.50 -10.75 -0.55
N SER A 102 -5.93 -9.69 -1.11
CA SER A 102 -4.48 -9.51 -1.18
C SER A 102 -3.89 -9.19 0.20
N LYS A 103 -2.65 -9.61 0.40
CA LYS A 103 -1.81 -9.21 1.54
C LYS A 103 -0.50 -8.70 1.01
N ILE A 104 -0.13 -7.50 1.43
CA ILE A 104 1.09 -6.83 1.00
C ILE A 104 1.84 -6.43 2.26
N GLY A 105 3.09 -6.86 2.37
CA GLY A 105 3.93 -6.68 3.54
C GLY A 105 4.27 -5.22 3.84
N ALA A 106 5.27 -5.04 4.69
CA ALA A 106 5.75 -3.73 5.11
C ALA A 106 6.52 -3.02 3.99
N TRP A 107 6.53 -1.68 4.04
CA TRP A 107 7.32 -0.84 3.14
C TRP A 107 6.97 -1.02 1.65
N CYS A 108 5.71 -1.22 1.35
CA CYS A 108 5.26 -1.23 -0.05
C CYS A 108 5.21 0.19 -0.62
N ARG A 109 5.83 0.37 -1.78
CA ARG A 109 5.75 1.61 -2.56
C ARG A 109 4.97 1.35 -3.83
N ILE A 110 3.84 2.02 -4.00
CA ILE A 110 2.90 1.78 -5.10
C ILE A 110 2.66 3.04 -5.93
N HIS A 111 2.63 2.87 -7.22
CA HIS A 111 2.45 3.91 -8.22
C HIS A 111 1.07 3.85 -8.88
N PRO A 112 0.65 4.93 -9.57
CA PRO A 112 -0.65 4.97 -10.25
C PRO A 112 -0.76 3.98 -11.42
N SER A 113 -1.99 3.77 -11.87
CA SER A 113 -2.37 2.83 -12.93
C SER A 113 -2.10 1.36 -12.60
N THR A 114 -1.95 1.04 -11.30
CA THR A 114 -1.66 -0.30 -10.80
C THR A 114 -2.93 -1.08 -10.48
N SER A 115 -2.92 -2.39 -10.79
CA SER A 115 -3.96 -3.32 -10.35
C SER A 115 -3.34 -4.51 -9.64
N VAL A 116 -3.85 -4.83 -8.45
CA VAL A 116 -3.56 -6.06 -7.70
C VAL A 116 -4.87 -6.82 -7.57
N GLY A 117 -5.12 -7.68 -8.55
CA GLY A 117 -6.42 -8.35 -8.76
C GLY A 117 -6.43 -9.81 -8.33
N GLU A 118 -7.62 -10.34 -8.13
CA GLU A 118 -7.85 -11.73 -7.80
C GLU A 118 -8.25 -12.55 -9.02
N TYR A 119 -7.75 -13.80 -9.08
CA TYR A 119 -8.18 -14.85 -9.98
C TYR A 119 -7.78 -16.19 -9.35
N ASN A 120 -8.75 -16.99 -8.91
CA ASN A 120 -8.50 -18.22 -8.13
C ASN A 120 -7.59 -18.00 -6.91
N GLY A 121 -7.75 -16.86 -6.24
CA GLY A 121 -6.91 -16.36 -5.17
C GLY A 121 -6.39 -14.95 -5.49
N ALA A 122 -5.62 -14.36 -4.59
CA ALA A 122 -5.11 -12.99 -4.74
C ALA A 122 -3.61 -12.91 -4.41
N PRO A 123 -2.89 -11.94 -4.97
CA PRO A 123 -1.46 -11.77 -4.72
C PRO A 123 -1.11 -11.62 -3.26
N GLN A 124 -0.09 -12.35 -2.82
CA GLN A 124 0.52 -12.25 -1.49
C GLN A 124 1.94 -11.73 -1.67
N CYS A 125 2.21 -10.51 -1.20
CA CYS A 125 3.51 -9.87 -1.37
C CYS A 125 4.21 -9.75 -0.02
N GLY A 126 5.52 -9.98 -0.01
CA GLY A 126 6.40 -9.75 1.14
C GLY A 126 6.69 -8.27 1.40
N ASP A 127 7.74 -8.02 2.15
CA ASP A 127 8.17 -6.68 2.53
C ASP A 127 9.03 -6.02 1.45
N PHE A 128 9.07 -4.68 1.43
CA PHE A 128 9.87 -3.89 0.51
C PHE A 128 9.57 -4.19 -0.97
N VAL A 129 8.29 -4.29 -1.30
CA VAL A 129 7.86 -4.47 -2.69
C VAL A 129 7.56 -3.12 -3.32
N TYR A 130 8.29 -2.83 -4.40
CA TYR A 130 8.02 -1.69 -5.27
C TYR A 130 7.12 -2.12 -6.42
N ILE A 131 6.00 -1.44 -6.60
CA ILE A 131 5.05 -1.69 -7.68
C ILE A 131 5.05 -0.46 -8.59
N GLY A 132 5.74 -0.59 -9.72
CA GLY A 132 5.92 0.47 -10.70
C GLY A 132 4.62 0.90 -11.38
N PRO A 133 4.60 2.10 -11.99
CA PRO A 133 3.40 2.62 -12.64
C PRO A 133 2.89 1.67 -13.73
N GLY A 134 1.58 1.47 -13.75
CA GLY A 134 0.94 0.59 -14.74
C GLY A 134 1.07 -0.90 -14.49
N ALA A 135 1.80 -1.37 -13.48
CA ALA A 135 1.98 -2.79 -13.20
C ALA A 135 0.66 -3.49 -12.85
N LYS A 136 0.49 -4.72 -13.32
CA LYS A 136 -0.67 -5.57 -13.07
C LYS A 136 -0.22 -6.89 -12.42
N LEU A 137 -0.68 -7.13 -11.19
CA LEU A 137 -0.46 -8.36 -10.47
C LEU A 137 -1.82 -9.05 -10.32
N TYR A 138 -1.93 -10.31 -10.66
CA TYR A 138 -3.20 -11.00 -10.45
C TYR A 138 -3.05 -12.53 -10.32
N GLY A 139 -4.05 -13.12 -9.66
CA GLY A 139 -4.12 -14.55 -9.42
C GLY A 139 -3.52 -14.95 -8.08
N ASN A 140 -3.53 -16.24 -7.82
CA ASN A 140 -2.98 -16.85 -6.61
C ASN A 140 -1.44 -16.93 -6.74
N ILE A 141 -0.78 -15.80 -6.57
CA ILE A 141 0.68 -15.66 -6.70
C ILE A 141 1.33 -15.15 -5.41
N THR A 142 2.58 -15.53 -5.22
CA THR A 142 3.41 -15.05 -4.11
C THR A 142 4.59 -14.27 -4.67
N ILE A 143 4.79 -13.05 -4.16
CA ILE A 143 5.95 -12.21 -4.44
C ILE A 143 6.78 -12.13 -3.15
N GLY A 144 8.05 -12.48 -3.24
CA GLY A 144 8.96 -12.46 -2.09
C GLY A 144 9.25 -11.05 -1.57
N ASN A 145 10.21 -10.95 -0.66
CA ASN A 145 10.68 -9.69 -0.09
C ASN A 145 11.64 -8.97 -1.04
N ASN A 146 11.70 -7.65 -0.94
CA ASN A 146 12.65 -6.84 -1.68
C ASN A 146 12.59 -7.07 -3.19
N VAL A 147 11.40 -6.90 -3.77
CA VAL A 147 11.14 -7.08 -5.21
C VAL A 147 10.79 -5.76 -5.85
N ALA A 148 11.48 -5.43 -6.95
CA ALA A 148 11.12 -4.30 -7.81
C ALA A 148 10.32 -4.79 -9.02
N ILE A 149 9.07 -4.36 -9.14
CA ILE A 149 8.20 -4.63 -10.28
C ILE A 149 8.21 -3.39 -11.18
N GLY A 150 8.77 -3.54 -12.38
CA GLY A 150 8.90 -2.43 -13.31
C GLY A 150 7.59 -1.93 -13.89
N ALA A 151 7.64 -0.76 -14.51
CA ALA A 151 6.47 -0.14 -15.13
C ALA A 151 5.82 -1.05 -16.18
N ASN A 152 4.47 -1.07 -16.17
CA ASN A 152 3.64 -1.86 -17.10
C ASN A 152 3.91 -3.37 -17.09
N ALA A 153 4.58 -3.89 -16.07
CA ALA A 153 4.78 -5.34 -15.95
C ALA A 153 3.47 -6.07 -15.67
N VAL A 154 3.28 -7.23 -16.29
CA VAL A 154 2.15 -8.14 -16.03
C VAL A 154 2.65 -9.37 -15.29
N VAL A 155 2.33 -9.42 -13.98
CA VAL A 155 2.81 -10.45 -13.05
C VAL A 155 1.69 -11.45 -12.80
N ASN A 156 1.79 -12.63 -13.40
CA ASN A 156 0.79 -13.70 -13.34
C ASN A 156 1.35 -15.02 -12.81
N LYS A 157 2.56 -14.99 -12.22
CA LYS A 157 3.20 -16.12 -11.55
C LYS A 157 4.01 -15.65 -10.34
N SER A 158 4.33 -16.59 -9.48
CA SER A 158 5.11 -16.32 -8.27
C SER A 158 6.58 -16.03 -8.57
N PHE A 159 7.19 -15.17 -7.74
CA PHE A 159 8.60 -14.78 -7.80
C PHE A 159 9.22 -14.77 -6.41
N GLY A 160 10.50 -15.12 -6.35
CA GLY A 160 11.30 -15.08 -5.12
C GLY A 160 11.68 -13.66 -4.69
N SER A 161 12.56 -13.58 -3.70
CA SER A 161 13.05 -12.32 -3.11
C SER A 161 14.28 -11.77 -3.83
N ASN A 162 14.58 -10.48 -3.57
CA ASN A 162 15.81 -9.77 -3.99
C ASN A 162 15.99 -9.72 -5.50
N ILE A 163 14.96 -9.40 -6.24
CA ILE A 163 14.98 -9.37 -7.71
C ILE A 163 14.23 -8.16 -8.28
N THR A 164 14.56 -7.86 -9.53
CA THR A 164 13.78 -6.95 -10.37
C THR A 164 13.11 -7.72 -11.49
N ILE A 165 11.80 -7.51 -11.66
CA ILE A 165 10.98 -8.14 -12.69
C ILE A 165 10.32 -7.10 -13.58
N VAL A 166 10.29 -7.35 -14.90
CA VAL A 166 9.66 -6.48 -15.90
C VAL A 166 9.04 -7.28 -17.03
N GLY A 167 8.18 -6.67 -17.80
CA GLY A 167 7.66 -7.21 -19.06
C GLY A 167 6.28 -7.83 -19.00
N ILE A 168 5.78 -8.31 -20.15
CA ILE A 168 4.49 -8.92 -20.38
C ILE A 168 4.69 -10.24 -21.14
N PRO A 169 4.61 -11.41 -20.47
CA PRO A 169 4.55 -11.61 -19.01
C PRO A 169 5.87 -11.22 -18.31
N ALA A 170 5.81 -10.92 -17.02
CA ALA A 170 6.97 -10.51 -16.23
C ALA A 170 8.06 -11.59 -16.17
N LYS A 171 9.32 -11.14 -16.31
CA LYS A 171 10.54 -11.97 -16.22
C LYS A 171 11.56 -11.28 -15.32
N ILE A 172 12.44 -12.07 -14.69
CA ILE A 172 13.58 -11.56 -13.90
C ILE A 172 14.61 -10.94 -14.87
N ILE A 173 15.01 -9.69 -14.57
CA ILE A 173 16.06 -8.99 -15.31
C ILE A 173 17.29 -8.68 -14.45
N SER A 174 17.15 -8.77 -13.11
CA SER A 174 18.24 -8.47 -12.18
C SER A 174 18.04 -9.24 -10.87
N ASN A 175 19.14 -9.58 -10.22
CA ASN A 175 19.20 -10.11 -8.85
C ASN A 175 19.36 -8.98 -7.81
N ASN A 176 19.11 -7.74 -8.17
CA ASN A 176 18.99 -6.60 -7.27
C ASN A 176 17.50 -6.29 -7.09
N GLY A 177 17.07 -6.13 -5.85
CA GLY A 177 15.70 -5.81 -5.52
C GLY A 177 15.45 -4.30 -5.43
N ALA A 178 14.36 -3.93 -4.79
CA ALA A 178 13.92 -2.55 -4.69
C ALA A 178 14.84 -1.67 -3.83
N LYS A 179 15.50 -2.26 -2.80
CA LYS A 179 16.44 -1.55 -1.93
C LYS A 179 17.74 -1.20 -2.66
N GLU A 180 18.33 -2.16 -3.35
CA GLU A 180 19.58 -2.00 -4.09
C GLU A 180 19.42 -1.02 -5.24
N ASN A 181 18.22 -0.84 -5.76
CA ASN A 181 17.89 0.14 -6.79
C ASN A 181 17.61 1.55 -6.25
N ASN A 182 17.89 1.82 -4.96
CA ASN A 182 17.69 3.12 -4.30
C ASN A 182 16.26 3.69 -4.45
N ILE A 183 15.26 2.82 -4.47
CA ILE A 183 13.86 3.21 -4.66
C ILE A 183 13.27 3.85 -3.40
N TYR A 184 13.83 3.55 -2.24
CA TYR A 184 13.37 4.04 -0.94
C TYR A 184 14.21 5.21 -0.43
N PRO A 185 13.60 6.16 0.30
CA PRO A 185 14.36 7.17 1.03
C PRO A 185 15.36 6.52 2.00
N SER A 186 16.52 7.14 2.20
CA SER A 186 17.56 6.65 3.12
C SER A 186 17.05 6.50 4.57
N SER A 187 15.99 7.22 4.96
CA SER A 187 15.32 7.09 6.25
C SER A 187 14.47 5.83 6.40
N THR A 188 14.31 5.05 5.34
CA THR A 188 13.44 3.85 5.29
C THR A 188 14.24 2.55 5.43
N ILE A 189 15.52 2.56 5.05
CA ILE A 189 16.41 1.38 4.98
C ILE A 189 17.28 1.29 6.21
#